data_502e6aee77e33abdffca187091d52841
#
_entry.id   502e6aee77e33abdffca187091d52841
#
_cell.length_a   1.000
_cell.length_b   1.000
_cell.length_c   1.000
_cell.angle_alpha   90.00
_cell.angle_beta   90.00
_cell.angle_gamma   90.00
#
_symmetry.space_group_name_H-M   'P 1'
#
loop_
_entity.id
_entity.type
_entity.pdbx_description
1 polymer ?
#
loop_
_entity_poly.entity_id
_entity_poly.type
_entity_poly.pdbx_seq_one_letter_code
_entity_poly.pdbx_strand_id
1 'polypeptide(L)'
;MKICCALLLATSAVVLGAGAAADPLPAERQAALTYLVRQDCGSCHGMTLKGGLGRPLLPETLEGAEAEALAEIILDGIPGTPMPPWRGLLSEAEALWIAQGLKRGTIE
;
A
#
# COMPACT_ATOMS: atom_id res chain seq x y z
N MET A 1 63.31 30.86 15.16
CA MET A 1 61.89 31.03 15.45
C MET A 1 61.12 30.12 14.46
N LYS A 2 60.72 28.97 14.92
CA LYS A 2 60.07 27.97 14.07
C LYS A 2 58.56 28.05 14.30
N ILE A 3 57.81 28.48 13.28
CA ILE A 3 56.35 28.57 13.33
C ILE A 3 55.81 27.23 12.83
N CYS A 4 55.23 26.40 13.74
CA CYS A 4 54.48 25.20 13.38
C CYS A 4 53.07 25.60 12.98
N CYS A 5 52.76 25.50 11.67
CA CYS A 5 51.39 25.52 11.17
C CYS A 5 50.76 24.16 11.41
N ALA A 6 49.85 24.08 12.38
CA ALA A 6 48.99 22.91 12.56
C ALA A 6 47.80 23.01 11.59
N LEU A 7 47.76 22.13 10.58
CA LEU A 7 46.58 21.93 9.72
C LEU A 7 45.52 21.19 10.52
N LEU A 8 44.43 21.87 10.84
CA LEU A 8 43.22 21.26 11.35
C LEU A 8 42.41 20.67 10.15
N LEU A 9 42.45 19.36 9.99
CA LEU A 9 41.58 18.64 9.07
C LEU A 9 40.19 18.55 9.70
N ALA A 10 39.28 19.37 9.23
CA ALA A 10 37.87 19.27 9.58
C ALA A 10 37.25 18.08 8.81
N THR A 11 37.01 16.95 9.49
CA THR A 11 36.25 15.82 8.95
C THR A 11 34.78 16.15 9.01
N SER A 12 34.18 16.52 7.86
CA SER A 12 32.72 16.66 7.73
C SER A 12 32.09 15.26 7.74
N ALA A 13 31.43 14.90 8.83
CA ALA A 13 30.60 13.71 8.90
C ALA A 13 29.32 13.95 8.09
N VAL A 14 29.21 13.28 6.95
CA VAL A 14 27.96 13.22 6.19
C VAL A 14 27.02 12.27 6.93
N VAL A 15 26.04 12.84 7.62
CA VAL A 15 24.94 12.07 8.21
C VAL A 15 24.01 11.70 7.06
N LEU A 16 24.10 10.46 6.56
CA LEU A 16 23.08 9.89 5.71
C LEU A 16 21.82 9.72 6.59
N GLY A 17 20.85 10.61 6.41
CA GLY A 17 19.54 10.44 6.99
C GLY A 17 18.91 9.17 6.39
N ALA A 18 18.80 8.10 7.19
CA ALA A 18 17.99 6.95 6.83
C ALA A 18 16.55 7.46 6.71
N GLY A 19 15.97 7.43 5.49
CA GLY A 19 14.57 7.72 5.27
C GLY A 19 13.75 6.82 6.19
N ALA A 20 12.88 7.40 7.03
CA ALA A 20 12.00 6.63 7.89
C ALA A 20 11.07 5.79 6.99
N ALA A 21 11.20 4.46 7.01
CA ALA A 21 10.22 3.57 6.44
C ALA A 21 8.89 3.79 7.17
N ALA A 22 7.77 3.86 6.44
CA ALA A 22 6.46 3.95 7.05
C ALA A 22 6.27 2.76 7.99
N ASP A 23 5.72 2.99 9.20
CA ASP A 23 5.42 1.94 10.16
C ASP A 23 4.44 0.93 9.54
N PRO A 24 4.66 -0.38 9.70
CA PRO A 24 3.74 -1.39 9.21
C PRO A 24 2.38 -1.25 9.90
N LEU A 25 1.29 -1.58 9.21
CA LEU A 25 -0.04 -1.58 9.80
C LEU A 25 -0.10 -2.58 10.97
N PRO A 26 -0.72 -2.20 12.11
CA PRO A 26 -0.91 -3.12 13.23
C PRO A 26 -1.66 -4.39 12.81
N ALA A 27 -1.31 -5.54 13.41
CA ALA A 27 -1.92 -6.83 13.08
C ALA A 27 -3.45 -6.82 13.22
N GLU A 28 -3.98 -6.16 14.24
CA GLU A 28 -5.42 -5.98 14.44
C GLU A 28 -6.06 -5.23 13.25
N ARG A 29 -5.40 -4.17 12.77
CA ARG A 29 -5.89 -3.42 11.60
C ARG A 29 -5.82 -4.25 10.34
N GLN A 30 -4.76 -5.03 10.13
CA GLN A 30 -4.66 -5.95 9.00
C GLN A 30 -5.81 -6.98 8.99
N ALA A 31 -6.16 -7.53 10.15
CA ALA A 31 -7.29 -8.45 10.29
C ALA A 31 -8.63 -7.76 9.95
N ALA A 32 -8.83 -6.53 10.42
CA ALA A 32 -10.02 -5.76 10.10
C ALA A 32 -10.12 -5.43 8.60
N LEU A 33 -9.01 -5.10 7.95
CA LEU A 33 -8.96 -4.85 6.51
C LEU A 33 -9.21 -6.13 5.69
N THR A 34 -8.68 -7.26 6.13
CA THR A 34 -8.96 -8.55 5.50
C THR A 34 -10.45 -8.88 5.57
N TYR A 35 -11.07 -8.66 6.73
CA TYR A 35 -12.50 -8.83 6.89
C TYR A 35 -13.30 -7.88 5.97
N LEU A 36 -12.92 -6.61 5.91
CA LEU A 36 -13.55 -5.63 5.02
C LEU A 36 -13.47 -6.08 3.55
N VAL A 37 -12.31 -6.53 3.10
CA VAL A 37 -12.15 -7.01 1.71
C VAL A 37 -13.08 -8.20 1.45
N ARG A 38 -13.15 -9.16 2.35
CA ARG A 38 -14.02 -10.33 2.18
C ARG A 38 -15.50 -9.95 2.13
N GLN A 39 -15.94 -9.06 2.99
CA GLN A 39 -17.36 -8.71 3.11
C GLN A 39 -17.78 -7.65 2.09
N ASP A 40 -17.03 -6.57 1.97
CA ASP A 40 -17.45 -5.43 1.17
C ASP A 40 -16.95 -5.51 -0.27
N CYS A 41 -15.67 -5.74 -0.50
CA CYS A 41 -15.15 -5.99 -1.85
C CYS A 41 -15.73 -7.29 -2.42
N GLY A 42 -15.79 -8.32 -1.60
CA GLY A 42 -16.33 -9.62 -1.97
C GLY A 42 -17.80 -9.58 -2.39
N SER A 43 -18.60 -8.65 -1.89
CA SER A 43 -20.02 -8.53 -2.28
C SER A 43 -20.21 -8.27 -3.79
N CYS A 44 -19.24 -7.62 -4.44
CA CYS A 44 -19.24 -7.37 -5.88
C CYS A 44 -18.22 -8.24 -6.62
N HIS A 45 -17.02 -8.44 -6.05
CA HIS A 45 -15.93 -9.19 -6.69
C HIS A 45 -15.96 -10.70 -6.41
N GLY A 46 -16.97 -11.18 -5.72
CA GLY A 46 -17.12 -12.56 -5.29
C GLY A 46 -16.57 -12.79 -3.88
N MET A 47 -17.27 -13.59 -3.08
CA MET A 47 -16.89 -13.87 -1.68
C MET A 47 -15.57 -14.63 -1.55
N THR A 48 -15.11 -15.26 -2.64
CA THR A 48 -13.79 -15.88 -2.79
C THR A 48 -12.88 -15.08 -3.75
N LEU A 49 -13.27 -13.85 -4.07
CA LEU A 49 -12.56 -12.92 -4.97
C LEU A 49 -12.38 -13.44 -6.41
N LYS A 50 -13.14 -14.47 -6.79
CA LYS A 50 -13.09 -15.10 -8.12
C LYS A 50 -14.00 -14.45 -9.16
N GLY A 51 -14.60 -13.32 -8.80
CA GLY A 51 -15.49 -12.56 -9.66
C GLY A 51 -16.96 -12.70 -9.28
N GLY A 52 -17.72 -11.72 -9.68
CA GLY A 52 -19.16 -11.58 -9.49
C GLY A 52 -19.65 -10.46 -10.39
N LEU A 53 -20.34 -9.47 -9.84
CA LEU A 53 -20.66 -8.24 -10.56
C LEU A 53 -19.38 -7.52 -11.03
N GLY A 54 -18.36 -7.48 -10.17
CA GLY A 54 -17.03 -7.02 -10.50
C GLY A 54 -16.13 -8.17 -10.98
N ARG A 55 -15.01 -7.78 -11.61
CA ARG A 55 -14.00 -8.75 -12.09
C ARG A 55 -13.29 -9.47 -10.95
N PRO A 56 -12.64 -10.62 -11.20
CA PRO A 56 -11.82 -11.29 -10.20
C PRO A 56 -10.71 -10.40 -9.64
N LEU A 57 -10.41 -10.55 -8.35
CA LEU A 57 -9.30 -9.89 -7.65
C LEU A 57 -8.19 -10.90 -7.29
N LEU A 58 -7.95 -11.85 -8.18
CA LEU A 58 -6.93 -12.87 -8.01
C LEU A 58 -5.55 -12.35 -8.46
N PRO A 59 -4.44 -12.88 -7.92
CA PRO A 59 -3.09 -12.47 -8.33
C PRO A 59 -2.89 -12.46 -9.83
N GLU A 60 -3.30 -13.49 -10.54
CA GLU A 60 -3.19 -13.62 -12.00
C GLU A 60 -4.02 -12.56 -12.75
N THR A 61 -5.13 -12.12 -12.19
CA THR A 61 -5.96 -11.06 -12.79
C THR A 61 -5.34 -9.69 -12.62
N LEU A 62 -4.58 -9.49 -11.53
CA LEU A 62 -3.99 -8.21 -11.15
C LEU A 62 -2.50 -8.09 -11.51
N GLU A 63 -1.93 -9.11 -12.14
CA GLU A 63 -0.49 -9.20 -12.41
C GLU A 63 0.05 -7.97 -13.16
N GLY A 64 -0.67 -7.50 -14.17
CA GLY A 64 -0.25 -6.36 -15.03
C GLY A 64 -0.49 -4.98 -14.43
N ALA A 65 -1.06 -4.87 -13.23
CA ALA A 65 -1.36 -3.59 -12.59
C ALA A 65 -0.38 -3.28 -11.46
N GLU A 66 0.05 -2.02 -11.36
CA GLU A 66 0.84 -1.55 -10.23
C GLU A 66 -0.01 -1.45 -8.96
N ALA A 67 0.56 -1.79 -7.81
CA ALA A 67 -0.17 -1.77 -6.54
C ALA A 67 -0.68 -0.38 -6.19
N GLU A 68 0.11 0.65 -6.48
CA GLU A 68 -0.25 2.05 -6.27
C GLU A 68 -1.44 2.47 -7.14
N ALA A 69 -1.48 2.04 -8.39
CA ALA A 69 -2.61 2.30 -9.28
C ALA A 69 -3.88 1.61 -8.82
N LEU A 70 -3.78 0.37 -8.32
CA LEU A 70 -4.90 -0.34 -7.71
C LEU A 70 -5.39 0.36 -6.43
N ALA A 71 -4.47 0.86 -5.60
CA ALA A 71 -4.81 1.61 -4.39
C ALA A 71 -5.60 2.88 -4.73
N GLU A 72 -5.22 3.63 -5.76
CA GLU A 72 -5.97 4.79 -6.22
C GLU A 72 -7.38 4.42 -6.71
N ILE A 73 -7.52 3.31 -7.43
CA ILE A 73 -8.84 2.80 -7.85
C ILE A 73 -9.71 2.46 -6.64
N ILE A 74 -9.14 1.83 -5.61
CA ILE A 74 -9.85 1.55 -4.36
C ILE A 74 -10.31 2.85 -3.70
N LEU A 75 -9.41 3.82 -3.58
CA LEU A 75 -9.71 5.08 -2.88
C LEU A 75 -10.74 5.93 -3.60
N ASP A 76 -10.62 6.07 -4.91
CA ASP A 76 -11.43 7.00 -5.70
C ASP A 76 -12.59 6.34 -6.43
N GLY A 77 -12.64 5.01 -6.44
CA GLY A 77 -13.61 4.27 -7.22
C GLY A 77 -13.40 4.44 -8.73
N ILE A 78 -14.35 3.96 -9.52
CA ILE A 78 -14.35 4.14 -10.97
C ILE A 78 -15.63 4.88 -11.35
N PRO A 79 -15.55 6.17 -11.71
CA PRO A 79 -16.73 6.97 -12.07
C PRO A 79 -17.56 6.31 -13.17
N GLY A 80 -18.88 6.34 -13.01
CA GLY A 80 -19.82 5.75 -13.96
C GLY A 80 -19.99 4.22 -13.83
N THR A 81 -19.37 3.61 -12.81
CA THR A 81 -19.49 2.18 -12.50
C THR A 81 -19.94 1.97 -11.05
N PRO A 82 -20.39 0.74 -10.68
CA PRO A 82 -20.71 0.42 -9.29
C PRO A 82 -19.54 0.44 -8.31
N MET A 83 -18.27 0.49 -8.79
CA MET A 83 -17.11 0.55 -7.92
C MET A 83 -17.07 1.90 -7.16
N PRO A 84 -17.36 1.89 -5.84
CA PRO A 84 -17.45 3.12 -5.06
C PRO A 84 -16.08 3.62 -4.58
N PRO A 85 -15.95 4.90 -4.21
CA PRO A 85 -14.76 5.42 -3.58
C PRO A 85 -14.72 5.01 -2.09
N TRP A 86 -13.52 4.63 -1.61
CA TRP A 86 -13.28 4.21 -0.23
C TRP A 86 -12.44 5.22 0.57
N ARG A 87 -12.08 6.35 -0.02
CA ARG A 87 -11.21 7.37 0.59
C ARG A 87 -11.75 7.90 1.93
N GLY A 88 -13.05 7.88 2.15
CA GLY A 88 -13.67 8.25 3.41
C GLY A 88 -13.48 7.22 4.55
N LEU A 89 -13.10 5.99 4.23
CA LEU A 89 -12.99 4.86 5.18
C LEU A 89 -11.58 4.28 5.25
N LEU A 90 -10.76 4.46 4.23
CA LEU A 90 -9.42 3.91 4.11
C LEU A 90 -8.40 5.02 3.92
N SER A 91 -7.25 4.90 4.57
CA SER A 91 -6.08 5.71 4.27
C SER A 91 -5.38 5.20 3.01
N GLU A 92 -4.48 6.02 2.45
CA GLU A 92 -3.64 5.62 1.31
C GLU A 92 -2.78 4.39 1.64
N ALA A 93 -2.20 4.36 2.85
CA ALA A 93 -1.41 3.21 3.32
C ALA A 93 -2.24 1.93 3.44
N GLU A 94 -3.48 2.03 3.90
CA GLU A 94 -4.40 0.90 4.00
C GLU A 94 -4.84 0.39 2.62
N ALA A 95 -5.17 1.28 1.71
CA ALA A 95 -5.52 0.91 0.33
C ALA A 95 -4.33 0.26 -0.38
N LEU A 96 -3.12 0.77 -0.19
CA LEU A 96 -1.90 0.16 -0.74
C LEU A 96 -1.64 -1.22 -0.14
N TRP A 97 -1.83 -1.39 1.17
CA TRP A 97 -1.70 -2.69 1.83
C TRP A 97 -2.70 -3.71 1.25
N ILE A 98 -3.95 -3.30 1.04
CA ILE A 98 -4.97 -4.14 0.40
C ILE A 98 -4.53 -4.52 -1.03
N ALA A 99 -4.16 -3.55 -1.85
CA ALA A 99 -3.73 -3.77 -3.23
C ALA A 99 -2.56 -4.75 -3.32
N GLN A 100 -1.55 -4.56 -2.48
CA GLN A 100 -0.40 -5.46 -2.38
C GLN A 100 -0.81 -6.87 -1.92
N GLY A 101 -1.69 -6.97 -0.94
CA GLY A 101 -2.19 -8.26 -0.42
C GLY A 101 -2.98 -9.03 -1.46
N LEU A 102 -3.85 -8.37 -2.23
CA LEU A 102 -4.58 -8.97 -3.34
C LEU A 102 -3.64 -9.48 -4.44
N LYS A 103 -2.64 -8.68 -4.83
CA LYS A 103 -1.65 -9.09 -5.83
C LYS A 103 -0.80 -10.29 -5.39
N ARG A 104 -0.52 -10.41 -4.11
CA ARG A 104 0.25 -11.54 -3.54
C ARG A 104 -0.61 -12.74 -3.20
N GLY A 105 -1.94 -12.61 -3.20
CA GLY A 105 -2.86 -13.65 -2.76
C GLY A 105 -2.81 -13.90 -1.24
N THR A 106 -2.43 -12.91 -0.45
CA THR A 106 -2.41 -13.00 1.03
C THR A 106 -3.71 -12.56 1.68
N ILE A 107 -4.63 -11.99 0.90
CA ILE A 107 -6.01 -11.70 1.30
C ILE A 107 -6.92 -12.60 0.47
N GLU A 108 -7.58 -13.55 1.14
CA GLU A 108 -8.51 -14.51 0.54
C GLU A 108 -9.90 -14.41 1.18
#